data_8ccade9bd75b411bcff3ca71aec86250
#
_entry.id   8ccade9bd75b411bcff3ca71aec86250
#
_cell.length_a   1.000
_cell.length_b   1.000
_cell.length_c   1.000
_cell.angle_alpha   90.00
_cell.angle_beta   90.00
_cell.angle_gamma   90.00
#
_symmetry.space_group_name_H-M   'P 1'
#
loop_
_entity.id
_entity.type
_entity.pdbx_description
1 polymer ?
#
loop_
_entity_poly.entity_id
_entity_poly.type
_entity_poly.pdbx_seq_one_letter_code
_entity_poly.pdbx_strand_id
1 'polypeptide(L)'
;MEKVDISLLGAGYWGSKISSQLKILSHVHNIEIVDIKDGKTIDDINYKNVIVATPAWDHYEQTCKLLERGHNIYVEKPLALTTDECVDIKSKIDSQIVLVGHIFLYNERLHKIKEIIDQGQIGEVRYIESTRQNWGRFQTKISTLLSLAPHEVSIIHYLLGYAPFTDIEYKGVNLSGKVQNDIDTYQFRCKDVDVKFNLSWYHPAKIRTMSIIGTEGMIYWDEEQHEVVMYNKLWENNRMNYDTTSNPHKFDITSNPLRNQLRDFVSCIEDSSQPLSNVDVAIEVASNLDLLSQYSP
;
A
#
# COMPACT_ATOMS: atom_id res chain seq x y z
N MET A 1 -8.18 -2.81 -29.19
CA MET A 1 -7.12 -2.73 -28.18
C MET A 1 -6.19 -3.92 -28.39
N GLU A 2 -4.90 -3.68 -28.54
CA GLU A 2 -3.91 -4.76 -28.62
C GLU A 2 -3.86 -5.50 -27.29
N LYS A 3 -3.78 -6.83 -27.36
CA LYS A 3 -3.66 -7.64 -26.16
C LYS A 3 -2.22 -7.65 -25.70
N VAL A 4 -2.00 -7.57 -24.39
CA VAL A 4 -0.67 -7.52 -23.76
C VAL A 4 -0.23 -8.91 -23.33
N ASP A 5 1.04 -9.23 -23.59
CA ASP A 5 1.71 -10.41 -23.05
C ASP A 5 2.52 -10.01 -21.80
N ILE A 6 2.47 -10.82 -20.76
CA ILE A 6 3.05 -10.51 -19.45
C ILE A 6 3.90 -11.69 -18.95
N SER A 7 5.14 -11.41 -18.53
CA SER A 7 5.96 -12.34 -17.76
C SER A 7 5.79 -12.05 -16.26
N LEU A 8 5.45 -13.06 -15.48
CA LEU A 8 5.36 -12.98 -14.01
C LEU A 8 6.61 -13.62 -13.40
N LEU A 9 7.46 -12.80 -12.82
CA LEU A 9 8.65 -13.20 -12.08
C LEU A 9 8.30 -13.43 -10.60
N GLY A 10 8.35 -14.70 -10.19
CA GLY A 10 7.96 -15.17 -8.87
C GLY A 10 6.51 -15.65 -8.77
N ALA A 11 6.31 -16.95 -8.56
CA ALA A 11 5.01 -17.60 -8.42
C ALA A 11 4.71 -18.05 -6.98
N GLY A 12 5.23 -17.33 -6.00
CA GLY A 12 4.93 -17.55 -4.59
C GLY A 12 3.45 -17.27 -4.24
N TYR A 13 3.16 -17.12 -2.94
CA TYR A 13 1.79 -16.88 -2.48
C TYR A 13 1.11 -15.68 -3.16
N TRP A 14 1.85 -14.55 -3.30
CA TRP A 14 1.30 -13.35 -3.91
C TRP A 14 1.27 -13.45 -5.44
N GLY A 15 2.35 -13.93 -6.05
CA GLY A 15 2.39 -14.16 -7.50
C GLY A 15 1.27 -15.08 -8.01
N SER A 16 0.88 -16.10 -7.25
CA SER A 16 -0.26 -16.95 -7.58
C SER A 16 -1.59 -16.19 -7.61
N LYS A 17 -1.78 -15.22 -6.70
CA LYS A 17 -2.97 -14.36 -6.71
C LYS A 17 -2.96 -13.42 -7.91
N ILE A 18 -1.82 -12.81 -8.22
CA ILE A 18 -1.64 -11.97 -9.41
C ILE A 18 -1.96 -12.78 -10.67
N SER A 19 -1.36 -13.95 -10.84
CA SER A 19 -1.62 -14.85 -11.99
C SER A 19 -3.11 -15.17 -12.15
N SER A 20 -3.81 -15.43 -11.03
CA SER A 20 -5.24 -15.71 -11.05
C SER A 20 -6.07 -14.50 -11.51
N GLN A 21 -5.70 -13.29 -11.14
CA GLN A 21 -6.39 -12.08 -11.60
C GLN A 21 -6.06 -11.72 -13.04
N LEU A 22 -4.81 -11.89 -13.48
CA LEU A 22 -4.41 -11.67 -14.88
C LEU A 22 -5.22 -12.53 -15.87
N LYS A 23 -5.47 -13.79 -15.53
CA LYS A 23 -6.26 -14.73 -16.36
C LYS A 23 -7.71 -14.26 -16.62
N ILE A 24 -8.22 -13.37 -15.81
CA ILE A 24 -9.59 -12.85 -15.91
C ILE A 24 -9.63 -11.54 -16.74
N LEU A 25 -8.47 -10.90 -16.94
CA LEU A 25 -8.39 -9.65 -17.69
C LEU A 25 -8.45 -9.93 -19.18
N SER A 26 -9.44 -9.36 -19.85
CA SER A 26 -9.68 -9.59 -21.32
C SER A 26 -8.56 -9.02 -22.21
N HIS A 27 -7.79 -8.05 -21.68
CA HIS A 27 -6.68 -7.39 -22.38
C HIS A 27 -5.35 -8.12 -22.24
N VAL A 28 -5.25 -9.15 -21.39
CA VAL A 28 -4.08 -10.01 -21.27
C VAL A 28 -4.23 -11.21 -22.20
N HIS A 29 -3.21 -11.46 -23.04
CA HIS A 29 -3.22 -12.56 -24.00
C HIS A 29 -2.46 -13.79 -23.46
N ASN A 30 -1.16 -13.62 -23.20
CA ASN A 30 -0.32 -14.68 -22.68
C ASN A 30 0.26 -14.30 -21.32
N ILE A 31 0.40 -15.28 -20.46
CA ILE A 31 1.06 -15.14 -19.16
C ILE A 31 2.16 -16.19 -19.12
N GLU A 32 3.38 -15.73 -19.07
CA GLU A 32 4.55 -16.56 -18.80
C GLU A 32 4.87 -16.50 -17.30
N ILE A 33 5.18 -17.65 -16.71
CA ILE A 33 5.63 -17.72 -15.32
C ILE A 33 7.12 -18.04 -15.31
N VAL A 34 7.89 -17.18 -14.64
CA VAL A 34 9.33 -17.33 -14.42
C VAL A 34 9.56 -17.47 -12.92
N ASP A 35 9.92 -18.67 -12.45
CA ASP A 35 10.16 -18.93 -11.04
C ASP A 35 11.42 -19.77 -10.84
N ILE A 36 12.20 -19.45 -9.83
CA ILE A 36 13.44 -20.15 -9.49
C ILE A 36 13.18 -21.63 -9.14
N LYS A 37 11.99 -21.98 -8.68
CA LYS A 37 11.60 -23.36 -8.42
C LYS A 37 11.57 -24.22 -9.68
N ASP A 38 11.36 -23.59 -10.83
CA ASP A 38 11.36 -24.22 -12.15
C ASP A 38 12.73 -24.09 -12.83
N GLY A 39 13.77 -23.63 -12.10
CA GLY A 39 15.11 -23.40 -12.62
C GLY A 39 15.22 -22.16 -13.53
N LYS A 40 14.22 -21.29 -13.54
CA LYS A 40 14.16 -20.10 -14.37
C LYS A 40 14.59 -18.85 -13.58
N THR A 41 15.19 -17.93 -14.28
CA THR A 41 15.71 -16.67 -13.76
C THR A 41 15.18 -15.47 -14.55
N ILE A 42 15.56 -14.26 -14.18
CA ILE A 42 15.25 -13.03 -14.93
C ILE A 42 15.74 -13.07 -16.39
N ASP A 43 16.70 -13.93 -16.71
CA ASP A 43 17.25 -14.07 -18.07
C ASP A 43 16.33 -14.90 -18.99
N ASP A 44 15.36 -15.61 -18.42
CA ASP A 44 14.37 -16.41 -19.16
C ASP A 44 13.08 -15.63 -19.46
N ILE A 45 13.05 -14.32 -19.20
CA ILE A 45 11.91 -13.44 -19.48
C ILE A 45 11.82 -13.16 -20.98
N ASN A 46 10.65 -13.46 -21.59
CA ASN A 46 10.45 -13.30 -23.03
C ASN A 46 9.56 -12.10 -23.40
N TYR A 47 8.71 -11.63 -22.49
CA TYR A 47 7.78 -10.55 -22.79
C TYR A 47 8.27 -9.19 -22.29
N LYS A 48 7.85 -8.14 -22.99
CA LYS A 48 8.24 -6.75 -22.67
C LYS A 48 7.66 -6.26 -21.33
N ASN A 49 6.50 -6.79 -20.94
CA ASN A 49 5.82 -6.35 -19.74
C ASN A 49 6.04 -7.38 -18.62
N VAL A 50 6.59 -6.95 -17.52
CA VAL A 50 7.04 -7.84 -16.43
C VAL A 50 6.38 -7.46 -15.12
N ILE A 51 5.86 -8.47 -14.43
CA ILE A 51 5.40 -8.31 -13.04
C ILE A 51 6.41 -9.00 -12.13
N VAL A 52 6.97 -8.25 -11.18
CA VAL A 52 7.91 -8.72 -10.17
C VAL A 52 7.17 -8.98 -8.87
N ALA A 53 7.06 -10.24 -8.48
CA ALA A 53 6.41 -10.69 -7.24
C ALA A 53 7.32 -11.62 -6.42
N THR A 54 8.60 -11.31 -6.43
CA THR A 54 9.67 -11.96 -5.67
C THR A 54 9.75 -11.41 -4.24
N PRO A 55 10.67 -11.88 -3.40
CA PRO A 55 10.93 -11.26 -2.10
C PRO A 55 11.43 -9.82 -2.22
N ALA A 56 11.02 -8.97 -1.28
CA ALA A 56 11.30 -7.53 -1.29
C ALA A 56 12.79 -7.14 -1.42
N TRP A 57 13.69 -7.96 -0.87
CA TRP A 57 15.15 -7.72 -0.95
C TRP A 57 15.75 -7.98 -2.33
N ASP A 58 14.99 -8.57 -3.26
CA ASP A 58 15.42 -8.82 -4.64
C ASP A 58 14.88 -7.74 -5.60
N HIS A 59 13.90 -6.93 -5.15
CA HIS A 59 13.17 -5.99 -6.01
C HIS A 59 14.07 -4.95 -6.67
N TYR A 60 14.98 -4.34 -5.89
CA TYR A 60 15.89 -3.30 -6.40
C TYR A 60 16.74 -3.81 -7.56
N GLU A 61 17.49 -4.90 -7.35
CA GLU A 61 18.39 -5.45 -8.36
C GLU A 61 17.62 -5.91 -9.60
N GLN A 62 16.49 -6.60 -9.40
CA GLN A 62 15.67 -7.10 -10.49
C GLN A 62 15.03 -5.96 -11.29
N THR A 63 14.53 -4.92 -10.63
CA THR A 63 13.94 -3.75 -11.29
C THR A 63 14.98 -3.02 -12.13
N CYS A 64 16.17 -2.77 -11.61
CA CYS A 64 17.27 -2.15 -12.36
C CYS A 64 17.62 -2.95 -13.62
N LYS A 65 17.81 -4.26 -13.51
CA LYS A 65 18.12 -5.14 -14.66
C LYS A 65 17.02 -5.14 -15.71
N LEU A 66 15.77 -5.11 -15.30
CA LEU A 66 14.63 -5.06 -16.21
C LEU A 66 14.52 -3.70 -16.93
N LEU A 67 14.78 -2.59 -16.23
CA LEU A 67 14.81 -1.26 -16.83
C LEU A 67 15.92 -1.14 -17.88
N GLU A 68 17.13 -1.65 -17.60
CA GLU A 68 18.24 -1.68 -18.55
C GLU A 68 17.91 -2.45 -19.83
N ARG A 69 16.99 -3.41 -19.75
CA ARG A 69 16.48 -4.18 -20.91
C ARG A 69 15.24 -3.56 -21.56
N GLY A 70 14.78 -2.42 -21.06
CA GLY A 70 13.65 -1.67 -21.61
C GLY A 70 12.26 -2.23 -21.29
N HIS A 71 12.12 -3.07 -20.24
CA HIS A 71 10.83 -3.62 -19.85
C HIS A 71 9.93 -2.61 -19.16
N ASN A 72 8.61 -2.70 -19.41
CA ASN A 72 7.60 -2.12 -18.54
C ASN A 72 7.43 -3.01 -17.31
N ILE A 73 7.34 -2.42 -16.12
CA ILE A 73 7.44 -3.16 -14.87
C ILE A 73 6.25 -2.85 -13.95
N TYR A 74 5.60 -3.88 -13.45
CA TYR A 74 4.85 -3.82 -12.21
C TYR A 74 5.71 -4.53 -11.16
N VAL A 75 6.07 -3.84 -10.09
CA VAL A 75 6.83 -4.43 -8.99
C VAL A 75 6.01 -4.40 -7.70
N GLU A 76 5.96 -5.52 -6.98
CA GLU A 76 5.32 -5.56 -5.66
C GLU A 76 6.01 -4.62 -4.66
N LYS A 77 5.23 -4.17 -3.69
CA LYS A 77 5.74 -3.30 -2.63
C LYS A 77 6.64 -4.10 -1.62
N PRO A 78 7.63 -3.44 -1.04
CA PRO A 78 8.17 -2.12 -1.38
C PRO A 78 8.92 -2.16 -2.70
N LEU A 79 9.02 -1.03 -3.40
CA LEU A 79 9.81 -0.92 -4.63
C LEU A 79 11.27 -1.33 -4.39
N ALA A 80 11.83 -0.84 -3.29
CA ALA A 80 13.16 -1.16 -2.76
C ALA A 80 13.14 -0.99 -1.24
N LEU A 81 14.24 -1.28 -0.55
CA LEU A 81 14.29 -1.24 0.91
C LEU A 81 14.67 0.13 1.47
N THR A 82 15.22 1.03 0.65
CA THR A 82 15.63 2.38 1.03
C THR A 82 15.15 3.43 0.03
N THR A 83 15.07 4.68 0.47
CA THR A 83 14.74 5.81 -0.39
C THR A 83 15.78 5.99 -1.50
N ASP A 84 17.07 5.85 -1.19
CA ASP A 84 18.14 6.01 -2.16
C ASP A 84 18.04 4.98 -3.30
N GLU A 85 17.72 3.73 -2.99
CA GLU A 85 17.47 2.69 -4.01
C GLU A 85 16.25 3.05 -4.88
N CYS A 86 15.19 3.59 -4.29
CA CYS A 86 14.00 4.04 -5.05
C CYS A 86 14.35 5.21 -5.99
N VAL A 87 15.16 6.17 -5.54
CA VAL A 87 15.65 7.31 -6.33
C VAL A 87 16.56 6.83 -7.46
N ASP A 88 17.44 5.86 -7.19
CA ASP A 88 18.30 5.27 -8.22
C ASP A 88 17.47 4.55 -9.30
N ILE A 89 16.45 3.76 -8.92
CA ILE A 89 15.52 3.17 -9.87
C ILE A 89 14.87 4.26 -10.74
N LYS A 90 14.37 5.36 -10.12
CA LYS A 90 13.75 6.47 -10.86
C LYS A 90 14.70 7.05 -11.90
N SER A 91 15.98 7.20 -11.56
CA SER A 91 16.99 7.76 -12.47
C SER A 91 17.24 6.90 -13.73
N LYS A 92 16.90 5.61 -13.69
CA LYS A 92 17.06 4.64 -14.77
C LYS A 92 15.84 4.50 -15.68
N ILE A 93 14.71 5.13 -15.30
CA ILE A 93 13.50 5.12 -16.12
C ILE A 93 13.68 6.14 -17.26
N ASP A 94 13.51 5.69 -18.48
CA ASP A 94 13.45 6.54 -19.69
C ASP A 94 12.00 6.69 -20.15
N SER A 95 11.49 5.66 -20.84
CA SER A 95 10.11 5.65 -21.39
C SER A 95 9.27 4.49 -20.87
N GLN A 96 9.83 3.69 -19.95
CA GLN A 96 9.15 2.51 -19.39
C GLN A 96 8.05 2.92 -18.41
N ILE A 97 6.98 2.14 -18.41
CA ILE A 97 5.94 2.22 -17.40
C ILE A 97 6.41 1.45 -16.17
N VAL A 98 6.44 2.11 -15.01
CA VAL A 98 6.76 1.47 -13.72
C VAL A 98 5.62 1.70 -12.74
N LEU A 99 4.91 0.63 -12.40
CA LEU A 99 3.87 0.61 -11.38
C LEU A 99 4.38 -0.11 -10.13
N VAL A 100 4.17 0.48 -8.97
CA VAL A 100 4.54 -0.12 -7.67
C VAL A 100 3.30 -0.63 -6.94
N GLY A 101 3.41 -1.78 -6.30
CA GLY A 101 2.33 -2.56 -5.71
C GLY A 101 1.62 -1.94 -4.49
N HIS A 102 1.42 -0.63 -4.42
CA HIS A 102 0.64 0.02 -3.37
C HIS A 102 -0.87 -0.19 -3.58
N ILE A 103 -1.31 -1.42 -3.32
CA ILE A 103 -2.64 -1.94 -3.66
C ILE A 103 -3.80 -1.11 -3.09
N PHE A 104 -3.62 -0.44 -1.95
CA PHE A 104 -4.68 0.36 -1.33
C PHE A 104 -5.08 1.58 -2.15
N LEU A 105 -4.17 2.14 -2.96
CA LEU A 105 -4.47 3.24 -3.87
C LEU A 105 -5.51 2.86 -4.95
N TYR A 106 -5.78 1.57 -5.12
CA TYR A 106 -6.78 1.02 -6.04
C TYR A 106 -8.04 0.51 -5.34
N ASN A 107 -8.19 0.86 -4.04
CA ASN A 107 -9.34 0.44 -3.24
C ASN A 107 -10.43 1.52 -3.29
N GLU A 108 -11.57 1.19 -3.88
CA GLU A 108 -12.70 2.12 -4.02
C GLU A 108 -13.23 2.63 -2.66
N ARG A 109 -13.02 1.87 -1.58
CA ARG A 109 -13.35 2.34 -0.21
C ARG A 109 -12.43 3.49 0.20
N LEU A 110 -11.13 3.40 -0.11
CA LEU A 110 -10.20 4.50 0.14
C LEU A 110 -10.56 5.73 -0.71
N HIS A 111 -10.95 5.52 -1.97
CA HIS A 111 -11.41 6.61 -2.83
C HIS A 111 -12.67 7.28 -2.24
N LYS A 112 -13.60 6.49 -1.70
CA LYS A 112 -14.79 7.05 -1.05
C LYS A 112 -14.45 7.83 0.22
N ILE A 113 -13.52 7.35 1.02
CA ILE A 113 -13.02 8.07 2.20
C ILE A 113 -12.41 9.42 1.78
N LYS A 114 -11.57 9.41 0.74
CA LYS A 114 -10.98 10.63 0.19
C LYS A 114 -12.04 11.62 -0.30
N GLU A 115 -13.05 11.14 -1.02
CA GLU A 115 -14.19 11.96 -1.47
C GLU A 115 -14.92 12.64 -0.31
N ILE A 116 -15.20 11.89 0.78
CA ILE A 116 -15.86 12.42 1.99
C ILE A 116 -15.01 13.53 2.62
N ILE A 117 -13.69 13.32 2.71
CA ILE A 117 -12.74 14.31 3.26
C ILE A 117 -12.70 15.55 2.37
N ASP A 118 -12.53 15.38 1.06
CA ASP A 118 -12.41 16.50 0.10
C ASP A 118 -13.69 17.32 0.00
N GLN A 119 -14.85 16.71 0.21
CA GLN A 119 -16.14 17.39 0.29
C GLN A 119 -16.38 18.06 1.66
N GLY A 120 -15.45 17.93 2.60
CA GLY A 120 -15.57 18.54 3.92
C GLY A 120 -16.67 17.94 4.82
N GLN A 121 -17.15 16.72 4.52
CA GLN A 121 -18.29 16.13 5.23
C GLN A 121 -18.00 15.81 6.71
N ILE A 122 -16.74 15.66 7.07
CA ILE A 122 -16.29 15.49 8.48
C ILE A 122 -15.56 16.73 9.01
N GLY A 123 -15.59 17.84 8.27
CA GLY A 123 -14.80 19.03 8.58
C GLY A 123 -13.29 18.81 8.35
N GLU A 124 -12.46 19.58 9.07
CA GLU A 124 -11.00 19.41 9.01
C GLU A 124 -10.55 18.16 9.74
N VAL A 125 -9.78 17.30 9.06
CA VAL A 125 -9.18 16.12 9.69
C VAL A 125 -8.16 16.55 10.75
N ARG A 126 -8.27 15.99 11.96
CA ARG A 126 -7.39 16.31 13.09
C ARG A 126 -6.58 15.11 13.60
N TYR A 127 -7.12 13.92 13.46
CA TYR A 127 -6.49 12.72 13.96
C TYR A 127 -6.80 11.51 13.08
N ILE A 128 -5.79 10.66 12.86
CA ILE A 128 -5.95 9.37 12.21
C ILE A 128 -5.29 8.29 13.06
N GLU A 129 -6.03 7.24 13.38
CA GLU A 129 -5.47 6.04 13.99
C GLU A 129 -5.64 4.86 13.04
N SER A 130 -4.54 4.20 12.73
CA SER A 130 -4.54 2.97 11.93
C SER A 130 -4.00 1.80 12.74
N THR A 131 -4.70 0.68 12.66
CA THR A 131 -4.33 -0.58 13.32
C THR A 131 -4.20 -1.68 12.28
N ARG A 132 -2.99 -2.24 12.18
CA ARG A 132 -2.67 -3.37 11.30
C ARG A 132 -1.97 -4.46 12.09
N GLN A 133 -2.76 -5.43 12.52
CA GLN A 133 -2.33 -6.48 13.44
C GLN A 133 -2.82 -7.85 12.99
N ASN A 134 -2.03 -8.89 13.23
CA ASN A 134 -2.42 -10.28 13.01
C ASN A 134 -1.43 -11.23 13.70
N TRP A 135 -1.83 -12.50 13.85
CA TRP A 135 -0.86 -13.55 14.08
C TRP A 135 -0.06 -13.72 12.78
N GLY A 136 1.16 -13.19 12.78
CA GLY A 136 1.94 -13.01 11.58
C GLY A 136 2.80 -14.19 11.18
N ARG A 137 3.24 -14.17 9.93
CA ARG A 137 4.41 -14.94 9.51
C ARG A 137 5.62 -14.11 9.88
N PHE A 138 6.23 -14.43 11.02
CA PHE A 138 7.42 -13.76 11.51
C PHE A 138 8.55 -13.85 10.48
N GLN A 139 8.93 -12.71 9.95
CA GLN A 139 10.02 -12.61 8.98
C GLN A 139 11.30 -12.26 9.73
N THR A 140 12.42 -12.87 9.32
CA THR A 140 13.72 -12.60 9.95
C THR A 140 14.51 -11.50 9.26
N LYS A 141 14.13 -11.15 8.03
CA LYS A 141 14.85 -10.18 7.18
C LYS A 141 14.14 -8.83 7.04
N ILE A 142 12.90 -8.73 7.46
CA ILE A 142 12.08 -7.52 7.31
C ILE A 142 11.38 -7.24 8.64
N SER A 143 11.40 -6.00 9.09
CA SER A 143 10.73 -5.54 10.33
C SER A 143 9.20 -5.50 10.16
N THR A 144 8.49 -5.41 11.28
CA THR A 144 7.05 -5.13 11.32
C THR A 144 6.75 -3.82 10.58
N LEU A 145 7.61 -2.79 10.76
CA LEU A 145 7.52 -1.53 10.04
C LEU A 145 7.53 -1.75 8.52
N LEU A 146 8.59 -2.32 7.96
CA LEU A 146 8.73 -2.50 6.50
C LEU A 146 7.72 -3.50 5.91
N SER A 147 7.20 -4.41 6.73
CA SER A 147 6.18 -5.38 6.29
C SER A 147 4.78 -4.79 6.22
N LEU A 148 4.37 -4.03 7.25
CA LEU A 148 2.99 -3.58 7.46
C LEU A 148 2.78 -2.09 7.11
N ALA A 149 3.71 -1.22 7.53
CA ALA A 149 3.55 0.23 7.39
C ALA A 149 3.55 0.78 5.96
N PRO A 150 4.16 0.17 4.92
CA PRO A 150 4.07 0.70 3.56
C PRO A 150 2.63 0.93 3.08
N HIS A 151 1.70 0.08 3.53
CA HIS A 151 0.28 0.25 3.23
C HIS A 151 -0.29 1.49 3.94
N GLU A 152 -0.02 1.62 5.24
CA GLU A 152 -0.53 2.72 6.05
C GLU A 152 0.04 4.07 5.58
N VAL A 153 1.34 4.13 5.30
CA VAL A 153 1.98 5.34 4.78
C VAL A 153 1.38 5.76 3.44
N SER A 154 1.19 4.81 2.51
CA SER A 154 0.57 5.10 1.22
C SER A 154 -0.87 5.60 1.34
N ILE A 155 -1.65 5.08 2.31
CA ILE A 155 -3.01 5.55 2.61
C ILE A 155 -2.96 6.97 3.17
N ILE A 156 -2.09 7.27 4.14
CA ILE A 156 -1.96 8.62 4.71
C ILE A 156 -1.61 9.63 3.63
N HIS A 157 -0.64 9.31 2.76
CA HIS A 157 -0.27 10.20 1.64
C HIS A 157 -1.42 10.43 0.67
N TYR A 158 -2.20 9.40 0.36
CA TYR A 158 -3.35 9.53 -0.51
C TYR A 158 -4.44 10.41 0.10
N LEU A 159 -4.70 10.28 1.40
CA LEU A 159 -5.74 11.05 2.10
C LEU A 159 -5.34 12.51 2.33
N LEU A 160 -4.11 12.75 2.80
CA LEU A 160 -3.66 14.06 3.27
C LEU A 160 -2.74 14.78 2.26
N GLY A 161 -2.28 14.07 1.21
CA GLY A 161 -1.16 14.49 0.37
C GLY A 161 0.18 14.28 1.07
N TYR A 162 1.24 14.12 0.28
CA TYR A 162 2.59 13.92 0.80
C TYR A 162 3.06 15.05 1.71
N ALA A 163 3.68 14.68 2.82
CA ALA A 163 4.53 15.50 3.66
C ALA A 163 5.49 14.58 4.46
N PRO A 164 6.71 15.05 4.78
CA PRO A 164 7.55 14.35 5.74
C PRO A 164 6.84 14.25 7.09
N PHE A 165 6.97 13.10 7.76
CA PHE A 165 6.44 12.95 9.10
C PHE A 165 7.32 13.65 10.11
N THR A 166 6.70 14.34 11.07
CA THR A 166 7.36 15.11 12.12
C THR A 166 6.86 14.67 13.50
N ASP A 167 7.52 15.14 14.56
CA ASP A 167 7.14 14.88 15.95
C ASP A 167 6.95 13.39 16.24
N ILE A 168 7.90 12.56 15.76
CA ILE A 168 7.81 11.11 15.80
C ILE A 168 8.11 10.60 17.22
N GLU A 169 7.15 9.87 17.79
CA GLU A 169 7.30 9.10 19.01
C GLU A 169 7.18 7.61 18.68
N TYR A 170 7.96 6.78 19.32
CA TYR A 170 8.02 5.35 19.05
C TYR A 170 8.04 4.52 20.33
N LYS A 171 7.33 3.39 20.27
CA LYS A 171 7.41 2.33 21.27
C LYS A 171 7.34 0.99 20.60
N GLY A 172 8.38 0.18 20.77
CA GLY A 172 8.46 -1.17 20.25
C GLY A 172 8.57 -2.24 21.33
N VAL A 173 8.15 -3.47 20.99
CA VAL A 173 8.30 -4.65 21.84
C VAL A 173 8.81 -5.81 21.00
N ASN A 174 9.87 -6.45 21.47
CA ASN A 174 10.44 -7.65 20.88
C ASN A 174 10.12 -8.85 21.78
N LEU A 175 9.23 -9.72 21.31
CA LEU A 175 8.82 -10.94 22.01
C LEU A 175 9.47 -12.19 21.44
N SER A 176 9.84 -12.18 20.17
CA SER A 176 10.41 -13.34 19.49
C SER A 176 11.90 -13.54 19.76
N GLY A 177 12.58 -12.55 20.35
CA GLY A 177 14.04 -12.57 20.54
C GLY A 177 14.84 -12.44 19.24
N LYS A 178 14.19 -12.08 18.13
CA LYS A 178 14.82 -11.77 16.84
C LYS A 178 15.35 -10.34 16.85
N VAL A 179 16.07 -9.96 15.81
CA VAL A 179 16.77 -8.67 15.75
C VAL A 179 15.81 -7.47 15.79
N GLN A 180 14.55 -7.63 15.37
CA GLN A 180 13.60 -6.53 15.21
C GLN A 180 12.36 -6.73 16.07
N ASN A 181 11.67 -5.63 16.37
CA ASN A 181 10.43 -5.68 17.14
C ASN A 181 9.29 -6.34 16.37
N ASP A 182 8.40 -6.97 17.12
CA ASP A 182 7.23 -7.70 16.64
C ASP A 182 5.94 -6.88 16.82
N ILE A 183 6.01 -5.85 17.67
CA ILE A 183 4.94 -4.91 17.95
C ILE A 183 5.56 -3.51 17.91
N ASP A 184 5.03 -2.66 17.05
CA ASP A 184 5.47 -1.29 16.88
C ASP A 184 4.28 -0.33 17.00
N THR A 185 4.44 0.70 17.80
CA THR A 185 3.52 1.83 17.87
C THR A 185 4.28 3.10 17.54
N TYR A 186 3.78 3.83 16.56
CA TYR A 186 4.28 5.15 16.18
C TYR A 186 3.19 6.18 16.39
N GLN A 187 3.58 7.35 16.90
CA GLN A 187 2.78 8.57 16.88
C GLN A 187 3.61 9.63 16.18
N PHE A 188 3.00 10.39 15.29
CA PHE A 188 3.69 11.42 14.51
C PHE A 188 2.69 12.41 13.92
N ARG A 189 3.20 13.49 13.32
CA ARG A 189 2.38 14.44 12.57
C ARG A 189 2.65 14.29 11.07
N CYS A 190 1.56 14.37 10.30
CA CYS A 190 1.60 14.55 8.85
C CYS A 190 0.84 15.85 8.54
N LYS A 191 1.56 16.92 8.16
CA LYS A 191 1.01 18.28 8.12
C LYS A 191 0.45 18.67 9.50
N ASP A 192 -0.82 19.07 9.57
CA ASP A 192 -1.50 19.47 10.81
C ASP A 192 -2.32 18.35 11.45
N VAL A 193 -2.14 17.10 10.98
CA VAL A 193 -2.88 15.94 11.45
C VAL A 193 -2.01 15.06 12.33
N ASP A 194 -2.47 14.75 13.53
CA ASP A 194 -1.84 13.75 14.40
C ASP A 194 -2.20 12.36 13.90
N VAL A 195 -1.19 11.48 13.76
CA VAL A 195 -1.34 10.14 13.21
C VAL A 195 -0.76 9.11 14.18
N LYS A 196 -1.48 7.99 14.35
CA LYS A 196 -0.99 6.87 15.14
C LYS A 196 -1.08 5.57 14.34
N PHE A 197 0.03 4.83 14.34
CA PHE A 197 0.09 3.47 13.81
C PHE A 197 0.24 2.44 14.93
N ASN A 198 -0.57 1.39 14.91
CA ASN A 198 -0.45 0.20 15.74
C ASN A 198 -0.16 -1.01 14.84
N LEU A 199 1.08 -1.44 14.78
CA LEU A 199 1.54 -2.53 13.92
C LEU A 199 1.93 -3.74 14.78
N SER A 200 1.45 -4.95 14.45
CA SER A 200 1.80 -6.12 15.25
C SER A 200 1.69 -7.42 14.45
N TRP A 201 2.67 -8.29 14.68
CA TRP A 201 2.56 -9.72 14.31
C TRP A 201 2.05 -10.60 15.46
N TYR A 202 1.88 -10.04 16.67
CA TYR A 202 1.38 -10.73 17.86
C TYR A 202 -0.03 -10.30 18.22
N HIS A 203 -1.00 -10.68 17.39
CA HIS A 203 -2.41 -10.47 17.70
C HIS A 203 -3.24 -11.69 17.26
N PRO A 204 -4.10 -12.25 18.11
CA PRO A 204 -4.84 -13.48 17.79
C PRO A 204 -5.84 -13.33 16.65
N ALA A 205 -6.39 -12.13 16.47
CA ALA A 205 -7.26 -11.79 15.35
C ALA A 205 -6.52 -10.98 14.29
N LYS A 206 -6.96 -11.07 13.03
CA LYS A 206 -6.54 -10.16 11.97
C LYS A 206 -7.34 -8.87 12.11
N ILE A 207 -6.67 -7.76 12.39
CA ILE A 207 -7.28 -6.43 12.54
C ILE A 207 -6.69 -5.50 11.47
N ARG A 208 -7.56 -4.84 10.74
CA ARG A 208 -7.27 -3.88 9.69
C ARG A 208 -8.29 -2.76 9.79
N THR A 209 -8.04 -1.79 10.64
CA THR A 209 -9.00 -0.71 10.90
C THR A 209 -8.33 0.64 10.83
N MET A 210 -9.10 1.64 10.43
CA MET A 210 -8.68 3.04 10.44
C MET A 210 -9.80 3.93 10.94
N SER A 211 -9.50 4.79 11.91
CA SER A 211 -10.39 5.86 12.38
C SER A 211 -9.84 7.20 11.91
N ILE A 212 -10.67 7.99 11.25
CA ILE A 212 -10.33 9.33 10.75
C ILE A 212 -11.27 10.30 11.43
N ILE A 213 -10.73 11.19 12.25
CA ILE A 213 -11.50 12.09 13.10
C ILE A 213 -11.34 13.52 12.60
N GLY A 214 -12.44 14.12 12.22
CA GLY A 214 -12.54 15.51 11.81
C GLY A 214 -13.24 16.37 12.84
N THR A 215 -13.32 17.69 12.56
CA THR A 215 -13.97 18.67 13.45
C THR A 215 -15.50 18.49 13.50
N GLU A 216 -16.12 17.94 12.45
CA GLU A 216 -17.58 17.82 12.31
C GLU A 216 -18.09 16.37 12.23
N GLY A 217 -17.17 15.39 12.16
CA GLY A 217 -17.53 13.99 12.10
C GLY A 217 -16.35 13.07 12.15
N MET A 218 -16.59 11.78 11.98
CA MET A 218 -15.52 10.79 11.84
C MET A 218 -15.89 9.71 10.85
N ILE A 219 -14.86 9.04 10.31
CA ILE A 219 -14.98 7.86 9.48
C ILE A 219 -14.33 6.70 10.21
N TYR A 220 -14.97 5.55 10.22
CA TYR A 220 -14.40 4.29 10.62
C TYR A 220 -14.37 3.36 9.42
N TRP A 221 -13.19 2.85 9.10
CA TRP A 221 -12.97 1.88 8.05
C TRP A 221 -12.50 0.56 8.65
N ASP A 222 -13.26 -0.50 8.41
CA ASP A 222 -12.88 -1.87 8.72
C ASP A 222 -12.65 -2.63 7.40
N GLU A 223 -11.37 -2.94 7.12
CA GLU A 223 -10.98 -3.64 5.89
C GLU A 223 -11.48 -5.09 5.89
N GLU A 224 -11.48 -5.76 7.06
CA GLU A 224 -11.86 -7.17 7.16
C GLU A 224 -13.37 -7.35 7.04
N GLN A 225 -14.15 -6.40 7.54
CA GLN A 225 -15.61 -6.39 7.38
C GLN A 225 -16.05 -5.72 6.07
N HIS A 226 -15.10 -5.16 5.32
CA HIS A 226 -15.38 -4.41 4.10
C HIS A 226 -16.33 -3.22 4.32
N GLU A 227 -16.28 -2.61 5.51
CA GLU A 227 -17.17 -1.52 5.90
C GLU A 227 -16.43 -0.18 5.94
N VAL A 228 -17.10 0.85 5.42
CA VAL A 228 -16.79 2.26 5.66
C VAL A 228 -18.03 2.88 6.28
N VAL A 229 -17.86 3.48 7.44
CA VAL A 229 -18.97 4.08 8.20
C VAL A 229 -18.60 5.52 8.54
N MET A 230 -19.49 6.45 8.23
CA MET A 230 -19.36 7.86 8.62
C MET A 230 -20.33 8.19 9.76
N TYR A 231 -19.82 8.86 10.78
CA TYR A 231 -20.56 9.33 11.93
C TYR A 231 -20.52 10.85 11.96
N ASN A 232 -21.69 11.48 11.98
CA ASN A 232 -21.80 12.91 12.16
C ASN A 232 -21.67 13.29 13.63
N LYS A 233 -21.09 14.46 13.90
CA LYS A 233 -21.00 15.03 15.22
C LYS A 233 -22.26 15.79 15.56
N LEU A 234 -22.86 15.48 16.70
CA LEU A 234 -24.02 16.19 17.24
C LEU A 234 -23.67 16.86 18.56
N TRP A 235 -24.05 18.13 18.70
CA TRP A 235 -24.01 18.85 19.96
C TRP A 235 -25.41 18.90 20.57
N GLU A 236 -25.60 18.15 21.66
CA GLU A 236 -26.86 18.17 22.41
C GLU A 236 -26.59 18.48 23.88
N ASN A 237 -27.30 19.49 24.44
CA ASN A 237 -27.23 19.84 25.86
C ASN A 237 -25.79 20.08 26.38
N ASN A 238 -24.95 20.79 25.64
CA ASN A 238 -23.52 20.99 25.93
C ASN A 238 -22.70 19.68 26.03
N ARG A 239 -23.19 18.58 25.47
CA ARG A 239 -22.47 17.34 25.32
C ARG A 239 -22.27 17.02 23.85
N MET A 240 -21.08 16.55 23.53
CA MET A 240 -20.82 16.03 22.21
C MET A 240 -21.34 14.60 22.11
N ASN A 241 -22.30 14.39 21.24
CA ASN A 241 -22.79 13.06 20.87
C ASN A 241 -22.44 12.79 19.43
N TYR A 242 -22.17 11.53 19.11
CA TYR A 242 -22.22 11.06 17.75
C TYR A 242 -23.64 10.57 17.46
N ASP A 243 -24.17 10.91 16.32
CA ASP A 243 -25.45 10.36 15.91
C ASP A 243 -25.29 8.87 15.59
N THR A 244 -25.46 8.07 16.63
CA THR A 244 -25.52 6.61 16.51
C THR A 244 -26.93 6.14 16.14
N THR A 245 -27.92 7.04 16.09
CA THR A 245 -29.34 6.73 15.87
C THR A 245 -29.79 7.01 14.45
N SER A 246 -29.19 7.99 13.78
CA SER A 246 -29.39 8.22 12.35
C SER A 246 -28.38 7.39 11.57
N ASN A 247 -28.76 6.18 11.23
CA ASN A 247 -28.05 5.25 10.34
C ASN A 247 -26.63 5.69 9.98
N PRO A 248 -25.60 5.13 10.61
CA PRO A 248 -24.25 5.40 10.15
C PRO A 248 -24.25 5.16 8.65
N HIS A 249 -23.80 6.14 7.87
CA HIS A 249 -23.78 6.00 6.42
C HIS A 249 -22.81 4.86 6.08
N LYS A 250 -23.35 3.66 5.95
CA LYS A 250 -22.62 2.50 5.44
C LYS A 250 -22.58 2.59 3.93
N PHE A 251 -21.39 2.51 3.40
CA PHE A 251 -21.19 2.52 1.95
C PHE A 251 -21.03 1.07 1.48
N ASP A 252 -21.99 0.61 0.68
CA ASP A 252 -21.89 -0.69 -0.01
C ASP A 252 -20.99 -0.52 -1.23
N ILE A 253 -19.71 -0.87 -1.05
CA ILE A 253 -18.68 -0.71 -2.08
C ILE A 253 -18.07 -2.06 -2.38
N THR A 254 -18.33 -2.56 -3.59
CA THR A 254 -17.61 -3.71 -4.12
C THR A 254 -16.26 -3.27 -4.65
N SER A 255 -15.19 -3.82 -4.13
CA SER A 255 -13.83 -3.49 -4.55
C SER A 255 -12.99 -4.75 -4.78
N ASN A 256 -12.20 -4.73 -5.86
CA ASN A 256 -11.13 -5.69 -6.08
C ASN A 256 -9.83 -4.92 -6.40
N PRO A 257 -9.12 -4.43 -5.37
CA PRO A 257 -7.97 -3.57 -5.56
C PRO A 257 -6.87 -4.19 -6.43
N LEU A 258 -6.61 -5.49 -6.29
CA LEU A 258 -5.60 -6.17 -7.10
C LEU A 258 -5.97 -6.17 -8.58
N ARG A 259 -7.24 -6.43 -8.90
CA ARG A 259 -7.71 -6.39 -10.30
C ARG A 259 -7.65 -4.97 -10.87
N ASN A 260 -8.03 -3.97 -10.08
CA ASN A 260 -7.98 -2.57 -10.49
C ASN A 260 -6.54 -2.13 -10.76
N GLN A 261 -5.60 -2.51 -9.91
CA GLN A 261 -4.19 -2.23 -10.09
C GLN A 261 -3.60 -2.88 -11.34
N LEU A 262 -3.95 -4.14 -11.60
CA LEU A 262 -3.51 -4.83 -12.82
C LEU A 262 -4.14 -4.23 -14.08
N ARG A 263 -5.38 -3.75 -14.01
CA ARG A 263 -6.01 -2.99 -15.11
C ARG A 263 -5.30 -1.68 -15.38
N ASP A 264 -4.93 -0.94 -14.33
CA ASP A 264 -4.18 0.31 -14.47
C ASP A 264 -2.85 0.06 -15.17
N PHE A 265 -2.10 -0.97 -14.75
CA PHE A 265 -0.84 -1.33 -15.42
C PHE A 265 -1.03 -1.63 -16.91
N VAL A 266 -2.04 -2.43 -17.26
CA VAL A 266 -2.33 -2.76 -18.66
C VAL A 266 -2.77 -1.53 -19.44
N SER A 267 -3.65 -0.69 -18.88
CA SER A 267 -4.07 0.58 -19.51
C SER A 267 -2.89 1.52 -19.76
N CYS A 268 -2.01 1.69 -18.79
CA CYS A 268 -0.83 2.55 -18.93
C CYS A 268 0.11 2.07 -20.03
N ILE A 269 0.21 0.74 -20.25
CA ILE A 269 0.98 0.17 -21.37
C ILE A 269 0.32 0.52 -22.71
N GLU A 270 -1.02 0.46 -22.79
CA GLU A 270 -1.77 0.72 -24.03
C GLU A 270 -1.73 2.20 -24.44
N ASP A 271 -1.86 3.12 -23.48
CA ASP A 271 -2.01 4.56 -23.74
C ASP A 271 -0.76 5.40 -23.39
N SER A 272 0.29 4.75 -22.88
CA SER A 272 1.54 5.41 -22.43
C SER A 272 1.33 6.43 -21.31
N SER A 273 0.29 6.26 -20.50
CA SER A 273 0.03 7.09 -19.33
C SER A 273 0.86 6.65 -18.12
N GLN A 274 0.89 7.50 -17.07
CA GLN A 274 1.54 7.15 -15.82
C GLN A 274 0.56 6.45 -14.89
N PRO A 275 0.97 5.35 -14.23
CA PRO A 275 0.11 4.67 -13.26
C PRO A 275 -0.16 5.51 -12.01
N LEU A 276 -1.32 5.30 -11.39
CA LEU A 276 -1.67 5.96 -10.13
C LEU A 276 -0.62 5.70 -9.04
N SER A 277 -0.10 4.49 -8.97
CA SER A 277 0.97 4.09 -8.03
C SER A 277 2.30 4.00 -8.75
N ASN A 278 2.86 5.14 -9.14
CA ASN A 278 4.14 5.25 -9.84
C ASN A 278 5.34 5.25 -8.86
N VAL A 279 6.54 5.45 -9.40
CA VAL A 279 7.79 5.47 -8.63
C VAL A 279 7.87 6.67 -7.70
N ASP A 280 7.26 7.82 -8.03
CA ASP A 280 7.26 8.99 -7.15
C ASP A 280 6.51 8.70 -5.85
N VAL A 281 5.35 8.05 -5.94
CA VAL A 281 4.61 7.58 -4.77
C VAL A 281 5.45 6.62 -3.92
N ALA A 282 6.21 5.72 -4.56
CA ALA A 282 7.06 4.78 -3.84
C ALA A 282 8.23 5.48 -3.12
N ILE A 283 8.83 6.51 -3.73
CA ILE A 283 9.86 7.34 -3.10
C ILE A 283 9.29 8.07 -1.87
N GLU A 284 8.11 8.67 -1.99
CA GLU A 284 7.44 9.34 -0.89
C GLU A 284 7.16 8.39 0.28
N VAL A 285 6.68 7.18 -0.03
CA VAL A 285 6.44 6.13 0.98
C VAL A 285 7.75 5.70 1.63
N ALA A 286 8.79 5.40 0.84
CA ALA A 286 10.10 4.99 1.34
C ALA A 286 10.72 6.06 2.24
N SER A 287 10.66 7.34 1.85
CA SER A 287 11.19 8.46 2.63
C SER A 287 10.59 8.53 4.04
N ASN A 288 9.29 8.37 4.18
CA ASN A 288 8.65 8.37 5.49
C ASN A 288 8.89 7.07 6.27
N LEU A 289 9.07 5.93 5.59
CA LEU A 289 9.51 4.69 6.26
C LEU A 289 10.94 4.82 6.80
N ASP A 290 11.84 5.44 6.04
CA ASP A 290 13.21 5.72 6.50
C ASP A 290 13.21 6.65 7.72
N LEU A 291 12.36 7.69 7.74
CA LEU A 291 12.19 8.55 8.92
C LEU A 291 11.71 7.75 10.14
N LEU A 292 10.67 6.93 9.99
CA LEU A 292 10.16 6.08 11.08
C LEU A 292 11.21 5.06 11.56
N SER A 293 12.01 4.52 10.64
CA SER A 293 13.02 3.52 10.95
C SER A 293 14.16 4.05 11.84
N GLN A 294 14.43 5.38 11.82
CA GLN A 294 15.43 6.01 12.67
C GLN A 294 15.08 5.95 14.17
N TYR A 295 13.82 5.72 14.50
CA TYR A 295 13.32 5.61 15.87
C TYR A 295 13.15 4.16 16.33
N SER A 296 13.11 3.21 15.40
CA SER A 296 13.05 1.77 15.69
C SER A 296 14.43 1.14 15.59
N PRO A 297 14.86 0.33 16.59
CA PRO A 297 16.16 -0.35 16.57
C PRO A 297 16.27 -1.41 15.47
#